data_d37df971a7480faff556d14e11a5f3c6
#
_entry.id   d37df971a7480faff556d14e11a5f3c6
#
_cell.length_a   1.000
_cell.length_b   1.000
_cell.length_c   1.000
_cell.angle_alpha   90.00
_cell.angle_beta   90.00
_cell.angle_gamma   90.00
#
_symmetry.space_group_name_H-M   'P 1'
#
loop_
_entity.id
_entity.type
_entity.pdbx_description
1 polymer ?
#
loop_
_entity_poly.entity_id
_entity_poly.type
_entity_poly.pdbx_seq_one_letter_code
_entity_poly.pdbx_strand_id
1 'polypeptide(L)'
;MPTDWPTLEATLLKMPRREVVALAARAAERVAPVLAQAADHYGPEAFEWLHALTATIRTAQRYAAGEPVTRFTLDLASDAARCAANAMASAAQTLGPAACHGACEDAIAAAAFAADAARAKSPAHAAGRAMQACRAAGDVPPATGPLWPDGEPGWFTAGSARYRHATASETS
;
A
#
# COMPACT_ATOMS: atom_id res chain seq x y z
N MET A 1 2.24 6.67 21.29
CA MET A 1 3.69 6.91 21.29
C MET A 1 4.15 7.23 19.89
N PRO A 2 4.93 8.27 19.69
CA PRO A 2 5.51 8.54 18.36
C PRO A 2 6.45 7.40 17.96
N THR A 3 6.44 7.06 16.68
CA THR A 3 7.30 6.01 16.13
C THR A 3 8.76 6.46 16.17
N ASP A 4 9.61 5.65 16.78
CA ASP A 4 11.07 5.85 16.75
C ASP A 4 11.63 5.27 15.43
N TRP A 5 11.69 6.12 14.42
CA TRP A 5 12.15 5.76 13.08
C TRP A 5 13.60 5.24 13.02
N PRO A 6 14.58 5.84 13.74
CA PRO A 6 15.93 5.30 13.77
C PRO A 6 16.02 3.89 14.35
N THR A 7 15.27 3.60 15.42
CA THR A 7 15.19 2.25 16.00
C THR A 7 14.54 1.27 15.04
N LEU A 8 13.48 1.67 14.35
CA LEU A 8 12.85 0.85 13.32
C LEU A 8 13.83 0.52 12.20
N GLU A 9 14.57 1.51 11.68
CA GLU A 9 15.56 1.29 10.63
C GLU A 9 16.61 0.26 11.05
N ALA A 10 17.15 0.40 12.26
CA ALA A 10 18.13 -0.54 12.82
C ALA A 10 17.54 -1.96 12.94
N THR A 11 16.27 -2.07 13.29
CA THR A 11 15.56 -3.36 13.37
C THR A 11 15.37 -3.98 11.99
N LEU A 12 14.90 -3.20 11.01
CA LEU A 12 14.68 -3.67 9.64
C LEU A 12 15.97 -4.17 8.98
N LEU A 13 17.09 -3.51 9.24
CA LEU A 13 18.40 -3.93 8.71
C LEU A 13 18.84 -5.32 9.18
N LYS A 14 18.32 -5.78 10.33
CA LYS A 14 18.62 -7.10 10.91
C LYS A 14 17.61 -8.17 10.52
N MET A 15 16.46 -7.79 9.99
CA MET A 15 15.40 -8.71 9.63
C MET A 15 15.66 -9.39 8.27
N PRO A 16 15.23 -10.65 8.09
CA PRO A 16 15.21 -11.27 6.78
C PRO A 16 14.37 -10.46 5.80
N ARG A 17 14.78 -10.44 4.52
CA ARG A 17 14.09 -9.63 3.48
C ARG A 17 12.58 -9.90 3.42
N ARG A 18 12.16 -11.16 3.51
CA ARG A 18 10.75 -11.53 3.45
C ARG A 18 9.94 -10.90 4.58
N GLU A 19 10.50 -10.84 5.78
CA GLU A 19 9.85 -10.18 6.92
C GLU A 19 9.76 -8.68 6.74
N VAL A 20 10.81 -8.06 6.19
CA VAL A 20 10.84 -6.65 5.83
C VAL A 20 9.74 -6.31 4.82
N VAL A 21 9.62 -7.13 3.78
CA VAL A 21 8.58 -6.97 2.75
C VAL A 21 7.19 -7.21 3.33
N ALA A 22 7.02 -8.21 4.20
CA ALA A 22 5.75 -8.47 4.88
C ALA A 22 5.29 -7.25 5.68
N LEU A 23 6.19 -6.62 6.41
CA LEU A 23 5.89 -5.41 7.19
C LEU A 23 5.47 -4.25 6.28
N ALA A 24 6.21 -4.03 5.18
CA ALA A 24 5.87 -2.99 4.20
C ALA A 24 4.49 -3.22 3.56
N ALA A 25 4.18 -4.46 3.20
CA ALA A 25 2.88 -4.82 2.63
C ALA A 25 1.74 -4.60 3.63
N ARG A 26 1.94 -4.94 4.90
CA ARG A 26 0.95 -4.67 5.97
C ARG A 26 0.73 -3.17 6.17
N ALA A 27 1.79 -2.37 6.13
CA ALA A 27 1.67 -0.92 6.20
C ALA A 27 0.80 -0.38 5.05
N ALA A 28 1.04 -0.82 3.83
CA ALA A 28 0.25 -0.45 2.67
C ALA A 28 -1.21 -0.91 2.77
N GLU A 29 -1.44 -2.14 3.25
CA GLU A 29 -2.78 -2.70 3.45
C GLU A 29 -3.62 -1.89 4.42
N ARG A 30 -3.00 -1.31 5.47
CA ARG A 30 -3.70 -0.47 6.45
C ARG A 30 -4.32 0.78 5.84
N VAL A 31 -3.74 1.34 4.81
CA VAL A 31 -4.16 2.64 4.26
C VAL A 31 -4.82 2.55 2.88
N ALA A 32 -4.64 1.45 2.16
CA ALA A 32 -5.18 1.27 0.81
C ALA A 32 -6.68 1.59 0.69
N PRO A 33 -7.56 1.18 1.63
CA PRO A 33 -9.00 1.44 1.52
C PRO A 33 -9.39 2.93 1.51
N VAL A 34 -8.51 3.85 1.85
CA VAL A 34 -8.78 5.30 1.76
C VAL A 34 -9.10 5.73 0.31
N LEU A 35 -8.57 5.01 -0.68
CA LEU A 35 -8.89 5.30 -2.08
C LEU A 35 -10.36 5.12 -2.43
N ALA A 36 -11.11 4.31 -1.67
CA ALA A 36 -12.55 4.19 -1.86
C ALA A 36 -13.27 5.53 -1.62
N GLN A 37 -12.74 6.38 -0.74
CA GLN A 37 -13.29 7.71 -0.51
C GLN A 37 -13.05 8.66 -1.70
N ALA A 38 -11.99 8.44 -2.44
CA ALA A 38 -11.68 9.24 -3.63
C ALA A 38 -12.73 9.10 -4.73
N ALA A 39 -13.48 7.99 -4.74
CA ALA A 39 -14.57 7.77 -5.69
C ALA A 39 -15.69 8.81 -5.59
N ASP A 40 -15.90 9.41 -4.42
CA ASP A 40 -16.90 10.47 -4.23
C ASP A 40 -16.55 11.74 -5.01
N HIS A 41 -15.27 11.95 -5.26
CA HIS A 41 -14.77 13.15 -5.97
C HIS A 41 -14.34 12.85 -7.41
N TYR A 42 -13.57 11.77 -7.62
CA TYR A 42 -12.99 11.42 -8.92
C TYR A 42 -13.84 10.44 -9.73
N GLY A 43 -14.88 9.87 -9.14
CA GLY A 43 -15.74 8.89 -9.80
C GLY A 43 -15.23 7.45 -9.69
N PRO A 44 -15.83 6.52 -10.44
CA PRO A 44 -15.57 5.07 -10.30
C PRO A 44 -14.13 4.67 -10.66
N GLU A 45 -13.39 5.48 -11.38
CA GLU A 45 -11.96 5.24 -11.68
C GLU A 45 -11.11 5.05 -10.42
N ALA A 46 -11.50 5.67 -9.29
CA ALA A 46 -10.81 5.47 -8.01
C ALA A 46 -10.82 4.02 -7.54
N PHE A 47 -11.81 3.24 -7.90
CA PHE A 47 -11.85 1.80 -7.61
C PHE A 47 -10.85 1.02 -8.47
N GLU A 48 -10.59 1.45 -9.70
CA GLU A 48 -9.54 0.88 -10.55
C GLU A 48 -8.16 1.12 -9.94
N TRP A 49 -7.92 2.32 -9.40
CA TRP A 49 -6.68 2.63 -8.69
C TRP A 49 -6.52 1.78 -7.44
N LEU A 50 -7.59 1.61 -6.66
CA LEU A 50 -7.60 0.75 -5.48
C LEU A 50 -7.34 -0.72 -5.87
N HIS A 51 -7.91 -1.18 -6.97
CA HIS A 51 -7.65 -2.51 -7.50
C HIS A 51 -6.16 -2.71 -7.85
N ALA A 52 -5.56 -1.73 -8.52
CA ALA A 52 -4.13 -1.75 -8.85
C ALA A 52 -3.27 -1.80 -7.58
N LEU A 53 -3.61 -1.01 -6.56
CA LEU A 53 -2.92 -1.05 -5.27
C LEU A 53 -3.04 -2.40 -4.58
N THR A 54 -4.24 -2.95 -4.54
CA THR A 54 -4.49 -4.26 -3.93
C THR A 54 -3.68 -5.36 -4.62
N ALA A 55 -3.62 -5.33 -5.95
CA ALA A 55 -2.80 -6.26 -6.72
C ALA A 55 -1.30 -6.10 -6.41
N THR A 56 -0.83 -4.86 -6.29
CA THR A 56 0.56 -4.55 -5.91
C THR A 56 0.89 -5.08 -4.51
N ILE A 57 0.03 -4.84 -3.55
CA ILE A 57 0.18 -5.33 -2.17
C ILE A 57 0.20 -6.86 -2.13
N ARG A 58 -0.72 -7.51 -2.85
CA ARG A 58 -0.76 -8.99 -2.94
C ARG A 58 0.52 -9.56 -3.52
N THR A 59 1.09 -8.92 -4.53
CA THR A 59 2.36 -9.36 -5.12
C THR A 59 3.49 -9.31 -4.09
N ALA A 60 3.56 -8.24 -3.30
CA ALA A 60 4.52 -8.13 -2.20
C ALA A 60 4.26 -9.20 -1.11
N GLN A 61 3.01 -9.45 -0.75
CA GLN A 61 2.62 -10.48 0.21
C GLN A 61 3.00 -11.88 -0.26
N ARG A 62 2.79 -12.20 -1.53
CA ARG A 62 3.19 -13.48 -2.12
C ARG A 62 4.70 -13.68 -2.06
N TYR A 63 5.46 -12.65 -2.38
CA TYR A 63 6.92 -12.68 -2.21
C TYR A 63 7.31 -12.93 -0.75
N ALA A 64 6.70 -12.23 0.19
CA ALA A 64 6.95 -12.37 1.62
C ALA A 64 6.59 -13.79 2.14
N ALA A 65 5.55 -14.39 1.58
CA ALA A 65 5.14 -15.77 1.91
C ALA A 65 6.07 -16.84 1.32
N GLY A 66 7.05 -16.45 0.50
CA GLY A 66 7.99 -17.37 -0.12
C GLY A 66 7.50 -18.00 -1.42
N GLU A 67 6.41 -17.50 -1.98
CA GLU A 67 5.96 -17.92 -3.31
C GLU A 67 6.95 -17.46 -4.40
N PRO A 68 7.08 -18.22 -5.49
CA PRO A 68 7.93 -17.81 -6.59
C PRO A 68 7.33 -16.60 -7.32
N VAL A 69 7.87 -15.42 -7.04
CA VAL A 69 7.51 -14.17 -7.70
C VAL A 69 8.71 -13.68 -8.50
N THR A 70 8.55 -13.51 -9.80
CA THR A 70 9.62 -13.05 -10.67
C THR A 70 9.87 -11.55 -10.50
N ARG A 71 11.09 -11.11 -10.84
CA ARG A 71 11.40 -9.68 -10.88
C ARG A 71 10.48 -8.93 -11.83
N PHE A 72 10.15 -9.51 -12.97
CA PHE A 72 9.22 -8.92 -13.92
C PHE A 72 7.84 -8.66 -13.30
N THR A 73 7.31 -9.61 -12.53
CA THR A 73 6.04 -9.44 -11.82
C THR A 73 6.11 -8.31 -10.78
N LEU A 74 7.23 -8.20 -10.06
CA LEU A 74 7.45 -7.10 -9.10
C LEU A 74 7.57 -5.74 -9.81
N ASP A 75 8.24 -5.69 -10.94
CA ASP A 75 8.34 -4.46 -11.75
C ASP A 75 6.96 -4.02 -12.25
N LEU A 76 6.14 -4.94 -12.76
CA LEU A 76 4.76 -4.65 -13.18
C LEU A 76 3.91 -4.14 -12.01
N ALA A 77 4.04 -4.73 -10.84
CA ALA A 77 3.30 -4.29 -9.64
C ALA A 77 3.68 -2.86 -9.25
N SER A 78 4.97 -2.54 -9.23
CA SER A 78 5.44 -1.19 -8.94
C SER A 78 4.97 -0.19 -10.00
N ASP A 79 5.00 -0.56 -11.27
CA ASP A 79 4.53 0.29 -12.37
C ASP A 79 3.01 0.52 -12.31
N ALA A 80 2.23 -0.49 -11.92
CA ALA A 80 0.78 -0.35 -11.74
C ALA A 80 0.44 0.69 -10.67
N ALA A 81 1.15 0.67 -9.54
CA ALA A 81 0.99 1.68 -8.50
C ALA A 81 1.33 3.09 -9.00
N ARG A 82 2.42 3.24 -9.76
CA ARG A 82 2.80 4.53 -10.36
C ARG A 82 1.78 5.02 -11.38
N CYS A 83 1.24 4.13 -12.19
CA CYS A 83 0.17 4.48 -13.13
C CYS A 83 -1.07 4.99 -12.41
N ALA A 84 -1.46 4.35 -11.29
CA ALA A 84 -2.55 4.83 -10.46
C ALA A 84 -2.27 6.22 -9.88
N ALA A 85 -1.05 6.47 -9.41
CA ALA A 85 -0.63 7.79 -8.94
C ALA A 85 -0.75 8.86 -10.03
N ASN A 86 -0.27 8.57 -11.22
CA ASN A 86 -0.34 9.49 -12.37
C ASN A 86 -1.80 9.75 -12.80
N ALA A 87 -2.64 8.72 -12.83
CA ALA A 87 -4.05 8.85 -13.15
C ALA A 87 -4.78 9.74 -12.11
N MET A 88 -4.51 9.54 -10.84
CA MET A 88 -5.08 10.36 -9.77
C MET A 88 -4.59 11.82 -9.86
N ALA A 89 -3.31 12.03 -10.12
CA ALA A 89 -2.76 13.37 -10.31
C ALA A 89 -3.42 14.10 -11.49
N SER A 90 -3.64 13.41 -12.61
CA SER A 90 -4.34 13.94 -13.78
C SER A 90 -5.79 14.29 -13.46
N ALA A 91 -6.50 13.44 -12.73
CA ALA A 91 -7.86 13.72 -12.28
C ALA A 91 -7.92 14.94 -11.36
N ALA A 92 -6.95 15.08 -10.46
CA ALA A 92 -6.84 16.23 -9.56
C ALA A 92 -6.59 17.54 -10.32
N GLN A 93 -5.83 17.51 -11.41
CA GLN A 93 -5.61 18.69 -12.26
C GLN A 93 -6.90 19.13 -12.97
N THR A 94 -7.76 18.19 -13.34
CA THR A 94 -9.01 18.47 -14.06
C THR A 94 -10.15 18.88 -13.13
N LEU A 95 -10.31 18.15 -12.00
CA LEU A 95 -11.45 18.27 -11.08
C LEU A 95 -11.09 19.01 -9.78
N GLY A 96 -9.85 19.38 -9.60
CA GLY A 96 -9.30 19.80 -8.31
C GLY A 96 -9.02 18.61 -7.39
N PRO A 97 -8.17 18.78 -6.37
CA PRO A 97 -7.83 17.69 -5.45
C PRO A 97 -9.01 17.38 -4.51
N ALA A 98 -9.27 16.08 -4.29
CA ALA A 98 -10.19 15.64 -3.25
C ALA A 98 -9.66 15.99 -1.85
N ALA A 99 -10.54 16.06 -0.86
CA ALA A 99 -10.14 16.29 0.53
C ALA A 99 -9.18 15.18 1.04
N CYS A 100 -9.36 13.94 0.58
CA CYS A 100 -8.51 12.80 0.91
C CYS A 100 -7.31 12.63 -0.02
N HIS A 101 -7.02 13.60 -0.92
CA HIS A 101 -5.99 13.44 -1.96
C HIS A 101 -4.62 13.09 -1.39
N GLY A 102 -4.15 13.81 -0.36
CA GLY A 102 -2.87 13.52 0.29
C GLY A 102 -2.80 12.14 0.90
N ALA A 103 -3.85 11.70 1.58
CA ALA A 103 -3.92 10.34 2.13
C ALA A 103 -3.94 9.27 1.03
N CYS A 104 -4.58 9.54 -0.11
CA CYS A 104 -4.57 8.65 -1.26
C CYS A 104 -3.19 8.57 -1.91
N GLU A 105 -2.48 9.69 -2.05
CA GLU A 105 -1.08 9.69 -2.51
C GLU A 105 -0.19 8.83 -1.62
N ASP A 106 -0.33 8.98 -0.31
CA ASP A 106 0.44 8.20 0.67
C ASP A 106 0.13 6.71 0.58
N ALA A 107 -1.14 6.35 0.38
CA ALA A 107 -1.55 4.95 0.21
C ALA A 107 -0.92 4.33 -1.05
N ILE A 108 -0.93 5.05 -2.16
CA ILE A 108 -0.29 4.61 -3.41
C ILE A 108 1.22 4.46 -3.21
N ALA A 109 1.86 5.44 -2.56
CA ALA A 109 3.28 5.39 -2.27
C ALA A 109 3.64 4.20 -1.38
N ALA A 110 2.84 3.91 -0.35
CA ALA A 110 3.08 2.76 0.53
C ALA A 110 3.05 1.44 -0.24
N ALA A 111 2.09 1.25 -1.14
CA ALA A 111 2.01 0.05 -1.99
C ALA A 111 3.22 -0.07 -2.93
N ALA A 112 3.62 1.02 -3.57
CA ALA A 112 4.80 1.05 -4.45
C ALA A 112 6.08 0.71 -3.69
N PHE A 113 6.27 1.27 -2.50
CA PHE A 113 7.43 0.97 -1.65
C PHE A 113 7.47 -0.48 -1.17
N ALA A 114 6.31 -1.11 -0.93
CA ALA A 114 6.26 -2.53 -0.57
C ALA A 114 6.77 -3.41 -1.73
N ALA A 115 6.36 -3.15 -2.96
CA ALA A 115 6.88 -3.84 -4.14
C ALA A 115 8.37 -3.54 -4.37
N ASP A 116 8.78 -2.29 -4.16
CA ASP A 116 10.19 -1.88 -4.29
C ASP A 116 11.09 -2.56 -3.24
N ALA A 117 10.60 -2.77 -2.02
CA ALA A 117 11.31 -3.53 -1.00
C ALA A 117 11.56 -4.99 -1.44
N ALA A 118 10.56 -5.62 -2.07
CA ALA A 118 10.68 -6.99 -2.57
C ALA A 118 11.75 -7.12 -3.68
N ARG A 119 11.85 -6.13 -4.56
CA ARG A 119 12.81 -6.13 -5.68
C ARG A 119 14.14 -5.45 -5.38
N ALA A 120 14.36 -4.98 -4.17
CA ALA A 120 15.57 -4.27 -3.77
C ALA A 120 16.83 -5.15 -3.95
N LYS A 121 17.93 -4.53 -4.36
CA LYS A 121 19.19 -5.21 -4.64
C LYS A 121 19.99 -5.59 -3.39
N SER A 122 19.74 -4.91 -2.27
CA SER A 122 20.45 -5.12 -1.02
C SER A 122 19.51 -5.12 0.19
N PRO A 123 19.90 -5.73 1.32
CA PRO A 123 19.11 -5.65 2.57
C PRO A 123 18.90 -4.21 3.05
N ALA A 124 19.91 -3.35 2.94
CA ALA A 124 19.81 -1.93 3.31
C ALA A 124 18.79 -1.19 2.45
N HIS A 125 18.76 -1.46 1.15
CA HIS A 125 17.80 -0.86 0.22
C HIS A 125 16.37 -1.34 0.52
N ALA A 126 16.20 -2.64 0.79
CA ALA A 126 14.91 -3.20 1.18
C ALA A 126 14.39 -2.58 2.47
N ALA A 127 15.25 -2.46 3.49
CA ALA A 127 14.90 -1.82 4.76
C ALA A 127 14.50 -0.35 4.56
N GLY A 128 15.23 0.40 3.74
CA GLY A 128 14.90 1.78 3.40
C GLY A 128 13.54 1.93 2.73
N ARG A 129 13.21 1.05 1.80
CA ARG A 129 11.89 1.05 1.12
C ARG A 129 10.75 0.67 2.06
N ALA A 130 10.96 -0.34 2.92
CA ALA A 130 9.97 -0.72 3.93
C ALA A 130 9.71 0.41 4.94
N MET A 131 10.76 1.12 5.36
CA MET A 131 10.61 2.29 6.22
C MET A 131 9.80 3.39 5.54
N GLN A 132 10.04 3.64 4.25
CA GLN A 132 9.25 4.59 3.46
C GLN A 132 7.78 4.17 3.37
N ALA A 133 7.48 2.88 3.22
CA ALA A 133 6.11 2.37 3.23
C ALA A 133 5.43 2.64 4.57
N CYS A 134 6.10 2.37 5.68
CA CYS A 134 5.58 2.66 7.02
C CYS A 134 5.34 4.16 7.24
N ARG A 135 6.27 5.01 6.81
CA ARG A 135 6.13 6.47 6.91
C ARG A 135 4.94 6.97 6.09
N ALA A 136 4.78 6.49 4.87
CA ALA A 136 3.64 6.84 4.02
C ALA A 136 2.32 6.39 4.64
N ALA A 137 2.31 5.23 5.30
CA ALA A 137 1.13 4.74 6.03
C ALA A 137 0.89 5.46 7.38
N GLY A 138 1.84 6.28 7.82
CA GLY A 138 1.74 7.06 9.06
C GLY A 138 2.08 6.30 10.33
N ASP A 139 2.29 4.99 10.27
CA ASP A 139 2.59 4.14 11.44
C ASP A 139 3.20 2.81 11.01
N VAL A 140 3.74 2.09 12.00
CA VAL A 140 4.28 0.74 11.83
C VAL A 140 3.22 -0.27 12.25
N PRO A 141 2.74 -1.13 11.33
CA PRO A 141 1.79 -2.17 11.69
C PRO A 141 2.46 -3.26 12.54
N PRO A 142 1.67 -4.05 13.29
CA PRO A 142 2.21 -5.23 13.95
C PRO A 142 2.74 -6.22 12.90
N ALA A 143 3.85 -6.87 13.21
CA ALA A 143 4.50 -7.83 12.29
C ALA A 143 3.62 -9.07 12.06
N THR A 144 2.84 -9.47 13.05
CA THR A 144 1.94 -10.63 13.04
C THR A 144 0.62 -10.29 13.72
N GLY A 145 -0.36 -11.18 13.55
CA GLY A 145 -1.69 -10.99 14.16
C GLY A 145 -2.59 -10.05 13.35
N PRO A 146 -3.66 -9.53 13.96
CA PRO A 146 -4.60 -8.66 13.27
C PRO A 146 -3.95 -7.36 12.81
N LEU A 147 -4.38 -6.86 11.66
CA LEU A 147 -3.86 -5.63 11.07
C LEU A 147 -4.11 -4.41 11.97
N TRP A 148 -5.20 -4.43 12.70
CA TRP A 148 -5.63 -3.41 13.65
C TRP A 148 -5.88 -4.04 15.02
N PRO A 149 -4.85 -4.16 15.89
CA PRO A 149 -4.98 -4.84 17.18
C PRO A 149 -6.02 -4.21 18.11
N ASP A 150 -6.16 -2.88 18.03
CA ASP A 150 -7.08 -2.09 18.86
C ASP A 150 -8.45 -1.85 18.18
N GLY A 151 -8.75 -2.57 17.09
CA GLY A 151 -9.96 -2.43 16.31
C GLY A 151 -9.79 -1.56 15.06
N GLU A 152 -10.51 -1.93 14.00
CA GLU A 152 -10.44 -1.22 12.73
C GLU A 152 -11.03 0.19 12.85
N PRO A 153 -10.34 1.24 12.30
CA PRO A 153 -10.95 2.55 12.17
C PRO A 153 -12.19 2.50 11.26
N GLY A 154 -13.18 3.32 11.56
CA GLY A 154 -14.44 3.36 10.80
C GLY A 154 -14.24 3.61 9.31
N TRP A 155 -13.31 4.50 8.94
CA TRP A 155 -12.99 4.78 7.54
C TRP A 155 -12.41 3.56 6.82
N PHE A 156 -11.63 2.72 7.50
CA PHE A 156 -11.08 1.48 6.94
C PHE A 156 -12.17 0.47 6.66
N THR A 157 -13.05 0.24 7.63
CA THR A 157 -14.20 -0.67 7.48
C THR A 157 -15.13 -0.22 6.36
N ALA A 158 -15.47 1.06 6.33
CA ALA A 158 -16.32 1.65 5.29
C ALA A 158 -15.69 1.58 3.90
N GLY A 159 -14.40 1.93 3.77
CA GLY A 159 -13.67 1.87 2.52
C GLY A 159 -13.54 0.45 1.98
N SER A 160 -13.24 -0.52 2.85
CA SER A 160 -13.14 -1.93 2.49
C SER A 160 -14.49 -2.50 2.03
N ALA A 161 -15.59 -2.12 2.67
CA ALA A 161 -16.95 -2.53 2.29
C ALA A 161 -17.33 -1.96 0.92
N ARG A 162 -17.07 -0.68 0.67
CA ARG A 162 -17.31 -0.05 -0.64
C ARG A 162 -16.54 -0.72 -1.75
N TYR A 163 -15.26 -1.01 -1.53
CA TYR A 163 -14.42 -1.68 -2.51
C TYR A 163 -14.93 -3.09 -2.84
N ARG A 164 -15.28 -3.88 -1.83
CA ARG A 164 -15.86 -5.22 -2.04
C ARG A 164 -17.17 -5.17 -2.82
N HIS A 165 -18.01 -4.20 -2.53
CA HIS A 165 -19.28 -4.01 -3.25
C HIS A 165 -19.03 -3.66 -4.73
N ALA A 166 -18.13 -2.74 -5.00
CA ALA A 166 -17.79 -2.33 -6.36
C ALA A 166 -17.23 -3.51 -7.18
N THR A 167 -16.29 -4.29 -6.61
CA THR A 167 -15.68 -5.44 -7.30
C THR A 167 -16.65 -6.61 -7.48
N ALA A 168 -17.61 -6.81 -6.58
CA ALA A 168 -18.64 -7.83 -6.72
C ALA A 168 -19.60 -7.52 -7.88
N SER A 169 -19.87 -6.23 -8.15
CA SER A 169 -20.74 -5.80 -9.24
C SER A 169 -20.10 -6.00 -10.62
N GLU A 170 -18.77 -6.00 -10.72
CA GLU A 170 -18.05 -6.23 -11.98
C GLU A 170 -18.01 -7.71 -12.39
N THR A 171 -18.21 -8.62 -11.46
CA THR A 171 -18.20 -10.08 -11.70
C THR A 171 -19.59 -10.65 -12.03
N SER A 172 -20.62 -9.83 -12.03
CA SER A 172 -22.00 -10.18 -12.38
C SER A 172 -22.34 -9.73 -13.79
#